data_c7033a74b935508969b3886b80cd86f7
#
_entry.id   c7033a74b935508969b3886b80cd86f7
#
_cell.length_a   1.000
_cell.length_b   1.000
_cell.length_c   1.000
_cell.angle_alpha   90.00
_cell.angle_beta   90.00
_cell.angle_gamma   90.00
#
_symmetry.space_group_name_H-M   'P 1'
#
loop_
_entity.id
_entity.type
_entity.pdbx_description
1 polymer ?
#
loop_
_entity_poly.entity_id
_entity_poly.type
_entity_poly.pdbx_seq_one_letter_code
_entity_poly.pdbx_strand_id
1 'polypeptide(L)'
;MTNAERIREYYKEHPNATSSEVAEALGIKETTVKGTVSRDCKHNLCVRLPDGGIDYTQHFKITEQQAEFREYAKEILLEQIEILREANRRESDSNQIRLNSREIRNLLYEVSKL
;
A
#
# COMPACT_ATOMS: atom_id res chain seq x y z
N MET A 1 -0.66 12.93 5.00
CA MET A 1 -0.46 11.83 5.97
C MET A 1 -1.50 11.89 7.08
N THR A 2 -2.06 10.75 7.43
CA THR A 2 -2.94 10.63 8.60
C THR A 2 -2.13 10.63 9.89
N ASN A 3 -2.80 10.85 11.03
CA ASN A 3 -2.14 10.75 12.33
C ASN A 3 -1.57 9.35 12.57
N ALA A 4 -2.30 8.30 12.15
CA ALA A 4 -1.82 6.93 12.28
C ALA A 4 -0.51 6.71 11.51
N GLU A 5 -0.42 7.21 10.28
CA GLU A 5 0.79 7.11 9.46
C GLU A 5 1.97 7.87 10.10
N ARG A 6 1.70 9.06 10.62
CA ARG A 6 2.71 9.86 11.33
C ARG A 6 3.24 9.15 12.57
N ILE A 7 2.36 8.52 13.34
CA ILE A 7 2.71 7.75 14.53
C ILE A 7 3.60 6.56 14.16
N ARG A 8 3.22 5.80 13.11
CA ARG A 8 3.99 4.64 12.66
C ARG A 8 5.38 5.03 12.16
N GLU A 9 5.46 6.11 11.37
CA GLU A 9 6.75 6.64 10.90
C GLU A 9 7.64 7.10 12.06
N TYR A 10 7.06 7.74 13.07
CA TYR A 10 7.82 8.17 14.25
C TYR A 10 8.40 6.98 14.99
N TYR A 11 7.61 5.93 15.23
CA TYR A 11 8.09 4.71 15.88
C TYR A 11 9.11 3.94 15.06
N LYS A 12 9.06 4.05 13.73
CA LYS A 12 10.09 3.47 12.87
C LYS A 12 11.47 4.05 13.19
N GLU A 13 11.52 5.36 13.38
CA GLU A 13 12.77 6.08 13.70
C GLU A 13 13.12 6.01 15.19
N HIS A 14 12.12 5.95 16.06
CA HIS A 14 12.25 6.00 17.52
C HIS A 14 11.42 4.90 18.19
N PRO A 15 11.82 3.62 18.05
CA PRO A 15 11.01 2.51 18.57
C PRO A 15 10.86 2.51 20.10
N ASN A 16 11.76 3.14 20.82
CA ASN A 16 11.74 3.19 22.28
C ASN A 16 11.05 4.45 22.85
N ALA A 17 10.48 5.29 22.01
CA ALA A 17 9.76 6.49 22.45
C ALA A 17 8.51 6.12 23.26
N THR A 18 8.21 6.91 24.30
CA THR A 18 6.96 6.76 25.04
C THR A 18 5.80 7.39 24.29
N SER A 19 4.55 7.00 24.62
CA SER A 19 3.36 7.62 24.04
C SER A 19 3.34 9.14 24.22
N SER A 20 3.81 9.61 25.38
CA SER A 20 3.92 11.03 25.69
C SER A 20 4.91 11.74 24.78
N GLU A 21 6.08 11.15 24.55
CA GLU A 21 7.11 11.69 23.66
C GLU A 21 6.61 11.78 22.22
N VAL A 22 5.93 10.75 21.74
CA VAL A 22 5.35 10.74 20.39
C VAL A 22 4.27 11.81 20.24
N ALA A 23 3.38 11.91 21.22
CA ALA A 23 2.32 12.92 21.25
C ALA A 23 2.88 14.34 21.18
N GLU A 24 3.90 14.62 21.98
CA GLU A 24 4.57 15.92 22.01
C GLU A 24 5.26 16.22 20.68
N ALA A 25 6.01 15.27 20.14
CA ALA A 25 6.74 15.43 18.88
C ALA A 25 5.83 15.68 17.69
N LEU A 26 4.65 15.05 17.67
CA LEU A 26 3.69 15.16 16.55
C LEU A 26 2.61 16.23 16.79
N GLY A 27 2.55 16.82 17.99
CA GLY A 27 1.54 17.83 18.33
C GLY A 27 0.12 17.23 18.39
N ILE A 28 -0.03 16.00 18.84
CA ILE A 28 -1.32 15.30 18.97
C ILE A 28 -1.53 14.83 20.41
N LYS A 29 -2.73 14.34 20.71
CA LYS A 29 -3.06 13.83 22.04
C LYS A 29 -2.41 12.48 22.30
N GLU A 30 -1.94 12.27 23.51
CA GLU A 30 -1.39 10.98 23.94
C GLU A 30 -2.40 9.84 23.79
N THR A 31 -3.69 10.11 24.06
CA THR A 31 -4.76 9.12 23.88
C THR A 31 -4.89 8.67 22.43
N THR A 32 -4.63 9.56 21.47
CA THR A 32 -4.60 9.23 20.05
C THR A 32 -3.46 8.26 19.72
N VAL A 33 -2.28 8.51 20.28
CA VAL A 33 -1.12 7.63 20.12
C VAL A 33 -1.40 6.25 20.71
N LYS A 34 -1.86 6.19 21.94
CA LYS A 34 -2.19 4.93 22.63
C LYS A 34 -3.26 4.14 21.91
N GLY A 35 -4.31 4.80 21.43
CA GLY A 35 -5.39 4.17 20.68
C GLY A 35 -4.93 3.59 19.35
N THR A 36 -4.09 4.31 18.63
CA THR A 36 -3.52 3.83 17.37
C THR A 36 -2.63 2.61 17.59
N VAL A 37 -1.72 2.66 18.54
CA VAL A 37 -0.85 1.53 18.88
C VAL A 37 -1.65 0.32 19.30
N SER A 38 -2.67 0.51 20.14
CA SER A 38 -3.53 -0.57 20.62
C SER A 38 -4.25 -1.28 19.47
N ARG A 39 -4.81 -0.51 18.52
CA ARG A 39 -5.45 -1.08 17.32
C ARG A 39 -4.46 -1.79 16.43
N ASP A 40 -3.29 -1.22 16.22
CA ASP A 40 -2.26 -1.80 15.38
C ASP A 40 -1.71 -3.10 15.98
N CYS A 41 -1.53 -3.18 17.29
CA CYS A 41 -1.16 -4.42 17.98
C CYS A 41 -2.23 -5.50 17.79
N LYS A 42 -3.50 -5.11 17.87
CA LYS A 42 -4.63 -6.03 17.68
C LYS A 42 -4.67 -6.59 16.26
N HIS A 43 -4.25 -5.80 15.27
CA HIS A 43 -4.19 -6.21 13.87
C HIS A 43 -2.83 -6.79 13.46
N ASN A 44 -1.94 -7.05 14.42
CA ASN A 44 -0.60 -7.61 14.19
C ASN A 44 0.31 -6.73 13.33
N LEU A 45 0.08 -5.42 13.31
CA LEU A 45 0.93 -4.47 12.59
C LEU A 45 2.14 -4.05 13.39
N CYS A 46 2.08 -4.17 14.70
CA CYS A 46 3.18 -3.86 15.61
C CYS A 46 3.20 -4.82 16.80
N VAL A 47 4.32 -4.82 17.51
CA VAL A 47 4.53 -5.62 18.70
C VAL A 47 5.08 -4.73 19.80
N ARG A 48 4.59 -4.92 21.05
CA ARG A 48 5.15 -4.25 22.22
C ARG A 48 6.43 -4.95 22.63
N LEU A 49 7.49 -4.18 22.78
CA LEU A 49 8.78 -4.70 23.22
C LEU A 49 8.82 -4.82 24.75
N PRO A 50 9.66 -5.74 25.30
CA PRO A 50 9.79 -5.90 26.75
C PRO A 50 10.20 -4.63 27.51
N ASP A 51 10.92 -3.72 26.84
CA ASP A 51 11.39 -2.44 27.41
C ASP A 51 10.35 -1.32 27.31
N GLY A 52 9.16 -1.60 26.81
CA GLY A 52 8.10 -0.62 26.61
C GLY A 52 8.08 0.03 25.23
N GLY A 53 9.02 -0.32 24.36
CA GLY A 53 9.06 0.18 22.99
C GLY A 53 7.99 -0.45 22.11
N ILE A 54 7.83 0.07 20.90
CA ILE A 54 6.88 -0.41 19.89
C ILE A 54 7.65 -0.71 18.60
N ASP A 55 7.52 -1.93 18.12
CA ASP A 55 8.16 -2.38 16.89
C ASP A 55 7.12 -2.47 15.76
N TYR A 56 7.25 -1.60 14.76
CA TYR A 56 6.41 -1.55 13.56
C TYR A 56 7.04 -2.23 12.34
N THR A 57 8.09 -3.01 12.50
CA THR A 57 8.78 -3.69 11.40
C THR A 57 7.80 -4.47 10.52
N GLN A 58 6.85 -5.18 11.12
CA GLN A 58 5.88 -6.00 10.39
C GLN A 58 4.99 -5.16 9.47
N HIS A 59 4.53 -4.00 9.94
CA HIS A 59 3.72 -3.07 9.12
C HIS A 59 4.46 -2.62 7.88
N PHE A 60 5.70 -2.16 8.02
CA PHE A 60 6.50 -1.66 6.90
C PHE A 60 6.89 -2.77 5.94
N LYS A 61 7.12 -3.97 6.43
CA LYS A 61 7.38 -5.15 5.59
C LYS A 61 6.18 -5.50 4.72
N ILE A 62 4.98 -5.51 5.29
CA ILE A 62 3.73 -5.76 4.55
C ILE A 62 3.52 -4.69 3.49
N THR A 63 3.70 -3.42 3.84
CA THR A 63 3.54 -2.28 2.93
C THR A 63 4.51 -2.37 1.76
N GLU A 64 5.77 -2.72 2.01
CA GLU A 64 6.78 -2.92 0.98
C GLU A 64 6.40 -4.05 0.02
N GLN A 65 5.97 -5.19 0.56
CA GLN A 65 5.50 -6.33 -0.22
C GLN A 65 4.29 -5.97 -1.09
N GLN A 66 3.36 -5.19 -0.56
CA GLN A 66 2.21 -4.70 -1.32
C GLN A 66 2.62 -3.79 -2.46
N ALA A 67 3.58 -2.90 -2.23
CA ALA A 67 4.11 -2.00 -3.26
C ALA A 67 4.81 -2.78 -4.37
N GLU A 68 5.63 -3.76 -4.03
CA GLU A 68 6.29 -4.65 -4.99
C GLU A 68 5.27 -5.43 -5.82
N PHE A 69 4.24 -5.96 -5.18
CA PHE A 69 3.17 -6.68 -5.88
C PHE A 69 2.43 -5.78 -6.87
N ARG A 70 2.13 -4.53 -6.47
CA ARG A 70 1.46 -3.56 -7.36
C ARG A 70 2.31 -3.26 -8.60
N GLU A 71 3.61 -3.06 -8.45
CA GLU A 71 4.51 -2.84 -9.58
C GLU A 71 4.55 -4.05 -10.52
N TYR A 72 4.64 -5.24 -9.96
CA TYR A 72 4.61 -6.48 -10.72
C TYR A 72 3.29 -6.65 -11.50
N ALA A 73 2.16 -6.44 -10.83
CA ALA A 73 0.84 -6.54 -11.45
C ALA A 73 0.67 -5.50 -12.56
N LYS A 74 1.16 -4.28 -12.34
CA LYS A 74 1.12 -3.21 -13.33
C LYS A 74 1.92 -3.57 -14.58
N GLU A 75 3.11 -4.12 -14.43
CA GLU A 75 3.94 -4.56 -15.55
C GLU A 75 3.22 -5.61 -16.40
N ILE A 76 2.61 -6.62 -15.76
CA ILE A 76 1.86 -7.66 -16.46
C ILE A 76 0.67 -7.07 -17.22
N LEU A 77 -0.11 -6.21 -16.58
CA LEU A 77 -1.28 -5.59 -17.21
C LEU A 77 -0.89 -4.72 -18.40
N LEU A 78 0.18 -3.93 -18.27
CA LEU A 78 0.68 -3.09 -19.37
C LEU A 78 1.19 -3.94 -20.55
N GLU A 79 1.85 -5.05 -20.26
CA GLU A 79 2.28 -5.99 -21.29
C GLU A 79 1.09 -6.58 -22.05
N GLN A 80 0.04 -7.00 -21.34
CA GLN A 80 -1.18 -7.53 -21.96
C GLN A 80 -1.86 -6.48 -22.83
N ILE A 81 -1.89 -5.24 -22.39
CA ILE A 81 -2.44 -4.13 -23.19
C ILE A 81 -1.65 -3.97 -24.49
N GLU A 82 -0.33 -4.01 -24.46
CA GLU A 82 0.50 -3.89 -25.65
C GLU A 82 0.31 -5.05 -26.62
N ILE A 83 0.18 -6.28 -26.12
CA ILE A 83 -0.09 -7.47 -26.92
C ILE A 83 -1.43 -7.30 -27.66
N LEU A 84 -2.47 -6.84 -26.97
CA LEU A 84 -3.79 -6.62 -27.59
C LEU A 84 -3.77 -5.46 -28.59
N ARG A 85 -3.05 -4.40 -28.31
CA ARG A 85 -2.87 -3.28 -29.24
C ARG A 85 -2.17 -3.74 -30.52
N GLU A 86 -1.13 -4.53 -30.39
CA GLU A 86 -0.42 -5.09 -31.53
C GLU A 86 -1.30 -6.03 -32.35
N ALA A 87 -2.07 -6.88 -31.66
CA ALA A 87 -3.05 -7.76 -32.33
C ALA A 87 -4.09 -6.93 -33.11
N ASN A 88 -4.59 -5.83 -32.55
CA ASN A 88 -5.54 -4.95 -33.24
C ASN A 88 -4.95 -4.29 -34.49
N ARG A 89 -3.68 -3.97 -34.52
CA ARG A 89 -3.03 -3.40 -35.71
C ARG A 89 -3.01 -4.37 -36.90
N ARG A 90 -3.01 -5.67 -36.60
CA ARG A 90 -2.94 -6.74 -37.61
C ARG A 90 -4.31 -7.35 -37.94
N GLU A 91 -5.32 -7.03 -37.13
CA GLU A 91 -6.65 -7.63 -37.30
C GLU A 91 -7.48 -6.88 -38.31
N SER A 92 -8.17 -7.62 -39.16
CA SER A 92 -9.11 -7.08 -40.17
C SER A 92 -10.57 -7.33 -39.82
N ASP A 93 -10.85 -8.27 -38.91
CA ASP A 93 -12.21 -8.57 -38.46
C ASP A 93 -12.69 -7.51 -37.49
N SER A 94 -13.75 -6.79 -37.85
CA SER A 94 -14.30 -5.71 -37.03
C SER A 94 -14.82 -6.20 -35.68
N ASN A 95 -15.37 -7.42 -35.60
CA ASN A 95 -15.80 -7.98 -34.31
C ASN A 95 -14.62 -8.28 -33.38
N GLN A 96 -13.55 -8.83 -33.95
CA GLN A 96 -12.35 -9.13 -33.17
C GLN A 96 -11.68 -7.84 -32.67
N ILE A 97 -11.60 -6.81 -33.52
CA ILE A 97 -11.09 -5.50 -33.16
C ILE A 97 -11.89 -4.92 -31.97
N ARG A 98 -13.21 -5.04 -32.02
CA ARG A 98 -14.10 -4.54 -30.97
C ARG A 98 -13.88 -5.30 -29.65
N LEU A 99 -13.74 -6.62 -29.69
CA LEU A 99 -13.47 -7.45 -28.53
C LEU A 99 -12.12 -7.11 -27.90
N ASN A 100 -11.08 -6.96 -28.71
CA ASN A 100 -9.75 -6.58 -28.25
C ASN A 100 -9.75 -5.18 -27.61
N SER A 101 -10.46 -4.23 -28.23
CA SER A 101 -10.58 -2.87 -27.70
C SER A 101 -11.33 -2.83 -26.35
N ARG A 102 -12.34 -3.67 -26.20
CA ARG A 102 -13.07 -3.83 -24.93
C ARG A 102 -12.18 -4.36 -23.84
N GLU A 103 -11.38 -5.38 -24.15
CA GLU A 103 -10.44 -5.96 -23.20
C GLU A 103 -9.34 -4.95 -22.81
N ILE A 104 -8.83 -4.18 -23.76
CA ILE A 104 -7.87 -3.10 -23.49
C ILE A 104 -8.46 -2.11 -22.48
N ARG A 105 -9.71 -1.70 -22.66
CA ARG A 105 -10.39 -0.78 -21.73
C ARG A 105 -10.52 -1.39 -20.33
N ASN A 106 -10.85 -2.69 -20.26
CA ASN A 106 -10.95 -3.39 -18.97
C ASN A 106 -9.59 -3.43 -18.27
N LEU A 107 -8.53 -3.73 -18.99
CA LEU A 107 -7.17 -3.77 -18.45
C LEU A 107 -6.70 -2.38 -18.00
N LEU A 108 -7.00 -1.34 -18.76
CA LEU A 108 -6.69 0.04 -18.36
C LEU A 108 -7.39 0.43 -17.06
N TYR A 109 -8.64 0.00 -16.89
CA TYR A 109 -9.39 0.21 -15.67
C TYR A 109 -8.73 -0.51 -14.49
N GLU A 110 -8.30 -1.76 -14.67
CA GLU A 110 -7.57 -2.51 -13.65
C GLU A 110 -6.27 -1.79 -13.24
N VAL A 111 -5.50 -1.29 -14.22
CA VAL A 111 -4.29 -0.52 -13.96
C VAL A 111 -4.60 0.73 -13.14
N SER A 112 -5.70 1.41 -13.44
CA SER A 112 -6.09 2.64 -12.74
C SER A 112 -6.40 2.42 -11.26
N LYS A 113 -6.71 1.18 -10.87
CA LYS A 113 -7.01 0.81 -9.48
C LYS A 113 -5.80 0.37 -8.68
N LEU A 114 -4.68 0.16 -9.31
CA LEU A 114 -3.44 -0.17 -8.63
C LEU A 114 -2.81 1.10 -8.04
#